data_8c7ec8a2c77c733de6fb66046d7bb9fd
#
_entry.id   8c7ec8a2c77c733de6fb66046d7bb9fd
#
_cell.length_a   1.000
_cell.length_b   1.000
_cell.length_c   1.000
_cell.angle_alpha   90.00
_cell.angle_beta   90.00
_cell.angle_gamma   90.00
#
_symmetry.space_group_name_H-M   'P 1'
#
loop_
_entity.id
_entity.type
_entity.pdbx_description
1 polymer ?
#
loop_
_entity_poly.entity_id
_entity_poly.type
_entity_poly.pdbx_seq_one_letter_code
_entity_poly.pdbx_strand_id
1 'polypeptide(L)'
;SEDLEGFPCAGCYESHTGKAGDWQDMQDAIRDTWASAFLFRTYEERNYYSIDHKSVVMALLVTENFPTEEANGVALTNNPYDSSGLQPGLYINVQAGGDAEVVHPPPGVTSDQYVYQFDQPSQPIVWVSHNNLLEEGQSVLSRAQNYELGSALSRIHERFAPAYGPAAGNSGWYAMDVEFKFDGDSAATAKLFVKQARSNPGRGSSSN
;
A
#
# COMPACT_ATOMS: atom_id res chain seq x y z
N SER A 1 5.86 12.09 -11.39
CA SER A 1 4.96 11.74 -10.28
C SER A 1 4.01 10.64 -10.72
N GLU A 2 3.82 9.63 -9.88
CA GLU A 2 2.91 8.51 -10.15
C GLU A 2 1.43 8.86 -9.88
N ASP A 3 1.18 9.90 -9.09
CA ASP A 3 -0.14 10.24 -8.55
C ASP A 3 -0.50 11.70 -8.84
N LEU A 4 -0.37 12.13 -10.08
CA LEU A 4 -0.92 13.42 -10.51
C LEU A 4 -2.42 13.28 -10.75
N GLU A 5 -3.17 14.34 -10.47
CA GLU A 5 -4.59 14.40 -10.85
C GLU A 5 -4.73 14.13 -12.35
N GLY A 6 -5.50 13.12 -12.72
CA GLY A 6 -5.66 12.68 -14.11
C GLY A 6 -4.50 11.87 -14.68
N PHE A 7 -3.48 11.50 -13.89
CA PHE A 7 -2.37 10.64 -14.31
C PHE A 7 -2.09 9.55 -13.26
N PRO A 8 -2.91 8.52 -13.18
CA PRO A 8 -2.67 7.38 -12.30
C PRO A 8 -1.65 6.43 -12.94
N CYS A 9 -0.40 6.50 -12.52
CA CYS A 9 0.68 5.68 -13.07
C CYS A 9 1.34 4.82 -11.99
N ALA A 10 0.51 4.16 -11.16
CA ALA A 10 1.02 3.26 -10.13
C ALA A 10 1.88 2.14 -10.73
N GLY A 11 3.11 1.98 -10.25
CA GLY A 11 4.06 1.00 -10.74
C GLY A 11 4.71 1.34 -12.08
N CYS A 12 4.58 2.57 -12.58
CA CYS A 12 5.29 3.02 -13.77
C CYS A 12 6.79 3.10 -13.58
N TYR A 13 7.22 3.53 -12.42
CA TYR A 13 8.64 3.70 -12.07
C TYR A 13 9.16 2.48 -11.31
N GLU A 14 10.47 2.32 -11.30
CA GLU A 14 11.14 1.25 -10.60
C GLU A 14 11.84 1.76 -9.33
N SER A 15 11.89 0.91 -8.31
CA SER A 15 12.66 1.14 -7.11
C SER A 15 13.87 0.21 -7.12
N HIS A 16 15.04 0.75 -6.77
CA HIS A 16 16.28 -0.01 -6.73
C HIS A 16 16.89 0.03 -5.34
N THR A 17 17.51 -1.06 -4.93
CA THR A 17 18.17 -1.18 -3.63
C THR A 17 19.67 -1.00 -3.83
N GLY A 18 20.27 -0.09 -3.08
CA GLY A 18 21.72 0.09 -3.00
C GLY A 18 22.27 -0.42 -1.67
N LYS A 19 23.48 -0.96 -1.70
CA LYS A 19 24.15 -1.52 -0.53
C LYS A 19 24.69 -0.42 0.37
N ALA A 20 24.28 -0.40 1.64
CA ALA A 20 24.80 0.53 2.62
C ALA A 20 26.32 0.38 2.79
N GLY A 21 27.04 1.50 2.73
CA GLY A 21 28.49 1.53 2.80
C GLY A 21 29.22 1.35 1.46
N ASP A 22 28.51 1.01 0.39
CA ASP A 22 29.04 0.98 -0.98
C ASP A 22 28.50 2.17 -1.77
N TRP A 23 29.34 3.22 -1.90
CA TRP A 23 28.94 4.46 -2.54
C TRP A 23 28.65 4.30 -4.04
N GLN A 24 29.37 3.40 -4.72
CA GLN A 24 29.17 3.15 -6.14
C GLN A 24 27.83 2.47 -6.37
N ASP A 25 27.53 1.45 -5.61
CA ASP A 25 26.26 0.71 -5.68
C ASP A 25 25.04 1.62 -5.36
N MET A 26 25.19 2.48 -4.35
CA MET A 26 24.16 3.50 -4.05
C MET A 26 23.95 4.48 -5.20
N GLN A 27 25.02 4.94 -5.87
CA GLN A 27 24.89 5.82 -7.03
C GLN A 27 24.21 5.12 -8.21
N ASP A 28 24.53 3.85 -8.43
CA ASP A 28 23.96 3.08 -9.52
C ASP A 28 22.44 2.85 -9.26
N ALA A 29 22.03 2.48 -8.05
CA ALA A 29 20.63 2.39 -7.67
C ALA A 29 19.85 3.70 -7.88
N ILE A 30 20.47 4.85 -7.53
CA ILE A 30 19.88 6.18 -7.77
C ILE A 30 19.70 6.45 -9.28
N ARG A 31 20.72 6.15 -10.11
CA ARG A 31 20.66 6.34 -11.55
C ARG A 31 19.64 5.45 -12.21
N ASP A 32 19.56 4.19 -11.79
CA ASP A 32 18.61 3.22 -12.33
C ASP A 32 17.17 3.62 -11.98
N THR A 33 16.94 4.09 -10.75
CA THR A 33 15.63 4.64 -10.37
C THR A 33 15.26 5.85 -11.24
N TRP A 34 16.18 6.79 -11.48
CA TRP A 34 15.92 7.90 -12.40
C TRP A 34 15.72 7.45 -13.85
N ALA A 35 16.48 6.43 -14.29
CA ALA A 35 16.33 5.88 -15.65
C ALA A 35 14.95 5.26 -15.88
N SER A 36 14.30 4.77 -14.82
CA SER A 36 12.95 4.21 -14.92
C SER A 36 11.90 5.22 -15.43
N ALA A 37 12.15 6.52 -15.29
CA ALA A 37 11.32 7.56 -15.89
C ALA A 37 11.30 7.50 -17.43
N PHE A 38 12.24 6.82 -18.06
CA PHE A 38 12.38 6.70 -19.50
C PHE A 38 12.07 5.29 -20.03
N LEU A 39 11.53 4.41 -19.20
CA LEU A 39 11.02 3.11 -19.64
C LEU A 39 9.89 3.30 -20.65
N PHE A 40 9.76 2.33 -21.57
CA PHE A 40 8.75 2.38 -22.63
C PHE A 40 7.33 2.56 -22.05
N ARG A 41 6.97 1.81 -21.02
CA ARG A 41 5.66 1.94 -20.36
C ARG A 41 5.39 3.37 -19.84
N THR A 42 6.39 3.98 -19.21
CA THR A 42 6.30 5.33 -18.66
C THR A 42 6.24 6.39 -19.79
N TYR A 43 6.92 6.12 -20.89
CA TYR A 43 6.88 6.97 -22.08
C TYR A 43 5.48 6.94 -22.73
N GLU A 44 4.91 5.74 -22.93
CA GLU A 44 3.58 5.58 -23.53
C GLU A 44 2.47 6.21 -22.68
N GLU A 45 2.52 6.02 -21.34
CA GLU A 45 1.58 6.66 -20.43
C GLU A 45 1.64 8.19 -20.53
N ARG A 46 2.83 8.78 -20.53
CA ARG A 46 2.96 10.23 -20.73
C ARG A 46 2.44 10.70 -22.08
N ASN A 47 2.65 9.92 -23.14
CA ASN A 47 2.08 10.23 -24.45
C ASN A 47 0.55 10.23 -24.41
N TYR A 48 -0.04 9.21 -23.80
CA TYR A 48 -1.49 9.09 -23.65
C TYR A 48 -2.09 10.31 -22.93
N TYR A 49 -1.44 10.77 -21.87
CA TYR A 49 -1.88 11.95 -21.11
C TYR A 49 -1.33 13.28 -21.65
N SER A 50 -0.64 13.28 -22.79
CA SER A 50 -0.06 14.49 -23.39
C SER A 50 0.90 15.26 -22.47
N ILE A 51 1.66 14.55 -21.64
CA ILE A 51 2.65 15.12 -20.72
C ILE A 51 3.98 15.30 -21.47
N ASP A 52 4.54 16.52 -21.44
CA ASP A 52 5.85 16.80 -22.05
C ASP A 52 6.97 16.02 -21.35
N HIS A 53 7.63 15.13 -22.08
CA HIS A 53 8.74 14.32 -21.59
C HIS A 53 9.92 15.13 -21.06
N LYS A 54 10.12 16.34 -21.55
CA LYS A 54 11.22 17.22 -21.13
C LYS A 54 10.93 17.95 -19.82
N SER A 55 9.67 17.98 -19.41
CA SER A 55 9.25 18.61 -18.15
C SER A 55 9.31 17.65 -16.97
N VAL A 56 9.60 16.37 -17.20
CA VAL A 56 9.61 15.35 -16.15
C VAL A 56 10.80 15.52 -15.22
N VAL A 57 10.53 15.67 -13.94
CA VAL A 57 11.51 15.73 -12.87
C VAL A 57 11.13 14.68 -11.83
N MET A 58 12.10 13.84 -11.43
CA MET A 58 11.88 12.80 -10.45
C MET A 58 12.68 13.09 -9.17
N ALA A 59 11.95 13.27 -8.06
CA ALA A 59 12.51 13.23 -6.72
C ALA A 59 12.61 11.76 -6.25
N LEU A 60 13.59 11.46 -5.43
CA LEU A 60 13.79 10.14 -4.83
C LEU A 60 13.52 10.19 -3.34
N LEU A 61 12.87 9.17 -2.83
CA LEU A 61 12.80 8.87 -1.40
C LEU A 61 13.75 7.70 -1.12
N VAL A 62 14.72 7.91 -0.25
CA VAL A 62 15.65 6.86 0.20
C VAL A 62 15.22 6.41 1.59
N THR A 63 14.94 5.12 1.73
CA THR A 63 14.54 4.50 2.99
C THR A 63 15.47 3.33 3.33
N GLU A 64 15.50 2.93 4.59
CA GLU A 64 16.14 1.67 4.96
C GLU A 64 15.44 0.49 4.29
N ASN A 65 16.20 -0.54 3.95
CA ASN A 65 15.66 -1.81 3.52
C ASN A 65 15.21 -2.62 4.75
N PHE A 66 14.27 -3.53 4.55
CA PHE A 66 13.70 -4.40 5.58
C PHE A 66 14.17 -5.84 5.35
N PRO A 67 15.35 -6.24 5.87
CA PRO A 67 15.95 -7.54 5.56
C PRO A 67 15.28 -8.72 6.28
N THR A 68 14.54 -8.44 7.36
CA THR A 68 13.88 -9.44 8.22
C THR A 68 12.37 -9.27 8.18
N GLU A 69 11.85 -9.03 6.97
CA GLU A 69 10.44 -8.79 6.74
C GLU A 69 9.60 -10.04 7.08
N GLU A 70 8.79 -9.93 8.12
CA GLU A 70 7.89 -10.99 8.56
C GLU A 70 6.59 -11.00 7.74
N ALA A 71 6.07 -9.81 7.45
CA ALA A 71 4.86 -9.65 6.66
C ALA A 71 4.89 -8.33 5.88
N ASN A 72 4.29 -8.36 4.69
CA ASN A 72 4.03 -7.16 3.91
C ASN A 72 2.59 -7.13 3.43
N GLY A 73 2.07 -5.93 3.19
CA GLY A 73 0.67 -5.82 2.78
C GLY A 73 0.30 -4.44 2.28
N VAL A 74 -0.92 -4.42 1.77
CA VAL A 74 -1.65 -3.19 1.41
C VAL A 74 -2.95 -3.14 2.19
N ALA A 75 -3.38 -1.95 2.55
CA ALA A 75 -4.63 -1.76 3.28
C ALA A 75 -5.39 -0.54 2.78
N LEU A 76 -6.71 -0.62 2.83
CA LEU A 76 -7.57 0.55 2.65
C LEU A 76 -8.14 0.97 4.00
N THR A 77 -8.10 2.26 4.28
CA THR A 77 -8.63 2.81 5.54
C THR A 77 -10.15 2.85 5.61
N ASN A 78 -10.82 2.20 4.66
CA ASN A 78 -12.27 2.02 4.65
C ASN A 78 -12.63 0.71 3.95
N ASN A 79 -13.85 0.25 4.15
CA ASN A 79 -14.35 -0.98 3.55
C ASN A 79 -14.72 -0.78 2.07
N PRO A 80 -13.98 -1.38 1.10
CA PRO A 80 -14.27 -1.21 -0.32
C PRO A 80 -15.50 -2.00 -0.80
N TYR A 81 -16.04 -2.88 0.03
CA TYR A 81 -17.22 -3.68 -0.29
C TYR A 81 -18.52 -3.00 0.15
N ASP A 82 -18.42 -1.96 0.98
CA ASP A 82 -19.56 -1.20 1.46
C ASP A 82 -19.47 0.27 1.05
N SER A 83 -20.15 0.63 -0.03
CA SER A 83 -20.27 2.02 -0.47
C SER A 83 -21.30 2.82 0.33
N SER A 84 -22.13 2.15 1.14
CA SER A 84 -23.18 2.79 1.94
C SER A 84 -22.66 3.41 3.24
N GLY A 85 -21.49 2.94 3.72
CA GLY A 85 -20.93 3.33 5.00
C GLY A 85 -21.62 2.70 6.20
N LEU A 86 -22.50 1.72 5.99
CA LEU A 86 -23.22 1.01 7.08
C LEU A 86 -22.38 -0.10 7.72
N GLN A 87 -21.35 -0.56 7.03
CA GLN A 87 -20.42 -1.58 7.49
C GLN A 87 -18.99 -1.05 7.45
N PRO A 88 -18.65 -0.09 8.33
CA PRO A 88 -17.30 0.46 8.36
C PRO A 88 -16.29 -0.62 8.73
N GLY A 89 -15.09 -0.50 8.20
CA GLY A 89 -14.00 -1.42 8.50
C GLY A 89 -12.76 -1.09 7.66
N LEU A 90 -11.64 -1.62 8.08
CA LEU A 90 -10.35 -1.50 7.40
C LEU A 90 -10.17 -2.72 6.52
N TYR A 91 -9.97 -2.55 5.21
CA TYR A 91 -9.61 -3.67 4.35
C TYR A 91 -8.11 -3.91 4.44
N ILE A 92 -7.71 -5.15 4.65
CA ILE A 92 -6.31 -5.56 4.77
C ILE A 92 -6.08 -6.72 3.81
N ASN A 93 -5.00 -6.62 3.04
CA ASN A 93 -4.47 -7.66 2.19
C ASN A 93 -2.99 -7.85 2.55
N VAL A 94 -2.63 -9.00 3.12
CA VAL A 94 -1.31 -9.23 3.71
C VAL A 94 -0.79 -10.63 3.42
N GLN A 95 0.52 -10.72 3.22
CA GLN A 95 1.24 -11.98 2.99
C GLN A 95 2.43 -12.10 3.93
N ALA A 96 2.80 -13.33 4.26
CA ALA A 96 3.97 -13.65 5.07
C ALA A 96 5.25 -13.60 4.23
N GLY A 97 6.32 -13.04 4.83
CA GLY A 97 7.65 -12.99 4.23
C GLY A 97 7.88 -11.83 3.26
N GLY A 98 9.15 -11.56 2.99
CA GLY A 98 9.59 -10.40 2.21
C GLY A 98 9.49 -10.56 0.70
N ASP A 99 9.59 -11.77 0.20
CA ASP A 99 9.59 -12.07 -1.24
C ASP A 99 8.16 -12.30 -1.79
N ALA A 100 7.16 -12.24 -0.93
CA ALA A 100 5.78 -12.51 -1.33
C ALA A 100 5.10 -11.24 -1.85
N GLU A 101 4.82 -11.20 -3.13
CA GLU A 101 4.04 -10.13 -3.73
C GLU A 101 2.56 -10.22 -3.31
N VAL A 102 2.05 -9.13 -2.73
CA VAL A 102 0.65 -9.03 -2.28
C VAL A 102 -0.27 -8.59 -3.41
N VAL A 103 0.24 -7.71 -4.29
CA VAL A 103 -0.58 -7.09 -5.35
C VAL A 103 -0.65 -7.99 -6.60
N HIS A 104 0.43 -8.70 -6.93
CA HIS A 104 0.50 -9.63 -8.04
C HIS A 104 1.11 -10.96 -7.58
N PRO A 105 0.42 -11.72 -6.74
CA PRO A 105 0.97 -12.96 -6.22
C PRO A 105 1.26 -13.94 -7.36
N PRO A 106 2.27 -14.81 -7.22
CA PRO A 106 2.53 -15.87 -8.18
C PRO A 106 1.28 -16.76 -8.39
N PRO A 107 1.13 -17.40 -9.56
CA PRO A 107 -0.01 -18.27 -9.81
C PRO A 107 -0.20 -19.32 -8.73
N GLY A 108 -1.39 -19.42 -8.17
CA GLY A 108 -1.75 -20.36 -7.12
C GLY A 108 -1.40 -19.92 -5.70
N VAL A 109 -0.79 -18.73 -5.52
CA VAL A 109 -0.56 -18.15 -4.19
C VAL A 109 -1.72 -17.24 -3.83
N THR A 110 -2.24 -17.40 -2.61
CA THR A 110 -3.28 -16.54 -2.03
C THR A 110 -2.75 -15.87 -0.77
N SER A 111 -3.18 -14.64 -0.54
CA SER A 111 -2.88 -13.84 0.65
C SER A 111 -4.04 -13.86 1.64
N ASP A 112 -3.80 -13.47 2.88
CA ASP A 112 -4.86 -13.15 3.82
C ASP A 112 -5.52 -11.85 3.40
N GLN A 113 -6.83 -11.90 3.11
CA GLN A 113 -7.64 -10.73 2.78
C GLN A 113 -8.87 -10.69 3.69
N TYR A 114 -9.10 -9.56 4.31
CA TYR A 114 -10.21 -9.42 5.24
C TYR A 114 -10.59 -7.97 5.48
N VAL A 115 -11.80 -7.77 6.01
CA VAL A 115 -12.26 -6.51 6.58
C VAL A 115 -12.16 -6.60 8.10
N TYR A 116 -11.37 -5.73 8.69
CA TYR A 116 -11.18 -5.60 10.13
C TYR A 116 -12.07 -4.49 10.67
N GLN A 117 -13.08 -4.85 11.45
CA GLN A 117 -14.01 -3.91 12.05
C GLN A 117 -13.40 -3.34 13.34
N PHE A 118 -12.38 -2.53 13.19
CA PHE A 118 -11.52 -2.02 14.26
C PHE A 118 -12.29 -1.23 15.32
N ASP A 119 -13.31 -0.46 14.92
CA ASP A 119 -14.10 0.40 15.83
C ASP A 119 -15.14 -0.39 16.67
N GLN A 120 -15.35 -1.66 16.36
CA GLN A 120 -16.26 -2.48 17.16
C GLN A 120 -15.56 -3.05 18.40
N PRO A 121 -16.25 -3.15 19.55
CA PRO A 121 -15.63 -3.61 20.80
C PRO A 121 -14.99 -5.00 20.73
N SER A 122 -15.56 -5.91 19.94
CA SER A 122 -15.02 -7.27 19.73
C SER A 122 -13.97 -7.34 18.61
N GLN A 123 -13.82 -6.25 17.84
CA GLN A 123 -12.91 -6.15 16.69
C GLN A 123 -12.99 -7.37 15.75
N PRO A 124 -14.18 -7.67 15.20
CA PRO A 124 -14.36 -8.85 14.38
C PRO A 124 -13.62 -8.71 13.04
N ILE A 125 -13.17 -9.85 12.51
CA ILE A 125 -12.57 -9.97 11.20
C ILE A 125 -13.55 -10.70 10.28
N VAL A 126 -13.86 -10.09 9.15
CA VAL A 126 -14.66 -10.70 8.09
C VAL A 126 -13.71 -11.12 6.97
N TRP A 127 -13.47 -12.40 6.87
CA TRP A 127 -12.53 -12.98 5.91
C TRP A 127 -13.07 -12.95 4.48
N VAL A 128 -12.21 -12.58 3.53
CA VAL A 128 -12.42 -12.65 2.09
C VAL A 128 -11.63 -13.82 1.51
N SER A 129 -10.37 -13.97 1.88
CA SER A 129 -9.54 -15.13 1.55
C SER A 129 -8.53 -15.42 2.65
N HIS A 130 -8.02 -16.64 2.68
CA HIS A 130 -6.90 -17.04 3.52
C HIS A 130 -5.65 -17.27 2.69
N ASN A 131 -4.51 -17.01 3.27
CA ASN A 131 -3.25 -17.34 2.65
C ASN A 131 -3.05 -18.87 2.60
N ASN A 132 -2.29 -19.33 1.64
CA ASN A 132 -1.96 -20.75 1.49
C ASN A 132 -0.45 -21.06 1.62
N LEU A 133 0.33 -20.11 2.14
CA LEU A 133 1.75 -20.32 2.45
C LEU A 133 1.97 -20.72 3.91
N LEU A 134 1.00 -20.49 4.79
CA LEU A 134 1.01 -20.92 6.19
C LEU A 134 0.17 -22.18 6.37
N GLU A 135 0.30 -22.83 7.53
CA GLU A 135 -0.53 -23.98 7.90
C GLU A 135 -2.01 -23.58 8.00
N GLU A 136 -2.90 -24.53 7.71
CA GLU A 136 -4.34 -24.29 7.78
C GLU A 136 -4.77 -23.77 9.17
N GLY A 137 -5.53 -22.67 9.16
CA GLY A 137 -5.99 -21.99 10.37
C GLY A 137 -5.01 -20.97 10.96
N GLN A 138 -3.83 -20.82 10.39
CA GLN A 138 -2.92 -19.75 10.77
C GLN A 138 -3.21 -18.48 9.94
N SER A 139 -3.06 -17.35 10.59
CA SER A 139 -3.16 -16.01 9.97
C SER A 139 -1.79 -15.35 9.92
N VAL A 140 -1.54 -14.57 8.88
CA VAL A 140 -0.28 -13.83 8.71
C VAL A 140 -0.05 -12.86 9.87
N LEU A 141 -1.07 -12.09 10.25
CA LEU A 141 -0.96 -11.16 11.37
C LEU A 141 -1.58 -11.73 12.65
N SER A 142 -0.86 -11.61 13.74
CA SER A 142 -1.38 -11.85 15.08
C SER A 142 -2.44 -10.79 15.45
N ARG A 143 -3.23 -11.07 16.50
CA ARG A 143 -4.21 -10.10 17.01
C ARG A 143 -3.56 -8.77 17.43
N ALA A 144 -2.37 -8.82 18.02
CA ALA A 144 -1.64 -7.62 18.44
C ALA A 144 -1.20 -6.79 17.24
N GLN A 145 -0.67 -7.41 16.20
CA GLN A 145 -0.28 -6.75 14.96
C GLN A 145 -1.48 -6.15 14.22
N ASN A 146 -2.61 -6.86 14.18
CA ASN A 146 -3.86 -6.32 13.64
C ASN A 146 -4.32 -5.06 14.37
N TYR A 147 -4.21 -5.05 15.70
CA TYR A 147 -4.56 -3.89 16.51
C TYR A 147 -3.62 -2.70 16.27
N GLU A 148 -2.31 -2.96 16.19
CA GLU A 148 -1.30 -1.93 15.88
C GLU A 148 -1.54 -1.32 14.51
N LEU A 149 -1.74 -2.17 13.49
CA LEU A 149 -2.06 -1.75 12.13
C LEU A 149 -3.38 -0.97 12.08
N GLY A 150 -4.44 -1.47 12.71
CA GLY A 150 -5.73 -0.81 12.77
C GLY A 150 -5.64 0.59 13.39
N SER A 151 -4.86 0.71 14.48
CA SER A 151 -4.60 2.00 15.13
C SER A 151 -3.86 2.99 14.20
N ALA A 152 -2.89 2.50 13.44
CA ALA A 152 -2.17 3.33 12.47
C ALA A 152 -3.08 3.76 11.31
N LEU A 153 -3.85 2.83 10.74
CA LEU A 153 -4.77 3.09 9.63
C LEU A 153 -5.88 4.07 10.02
N SER A 154 -6.46 3.95 11.23
CA SER A 154 -7.46 4.88 11.75
C SER A 154 -6.89 6.32 11.84
N ARG A 155 -5.69 6.46 12.40
CA ARG A 155 -5.02 7.77 12.48
C ARG A 155 -4.71 8.36 11.10
N ILE A 156 -4.28 7.52 10.14
CA ILE A 156 -4.05 7.96 8.75
C ILE A 156 -5.37 8.44 8.15
N HIS A 157 -6.44 7.67 8.30
CA HIS A 157 -7.77 8.05 7.81
C HIS A 157 -8.20 9.42 8.34
N GLU A 158 -8.17 9.60 9.65
CA GLU A 158 -8.54 10.86 10.30
C GLU A 158 -7.64 12.03 9.87
N ARG A 159 -6.33 11.80 9.78
CA ARG A 159 -5.36 12.85 9.45
C ARG A 159 -5.52 13.38 8.03
N PHE A 160 -5.86 12.51 7.08
CA PHE A 160 -5.99 12.87 5.68
C PHE A 160 -7.42 13.22 5.25
N ALA A 161 -8.43 12.93 6.08
CA ALA A 161 -9.82 13.25 5.78
C ALA A 161 -10.08 14.74 5.43
N PRO A 162 -9.43 15.75 6.06
CA PRO A 162 -9.61 17.15 5.67
C PRO A 162 -9.13 17.48 4.24
N ALA A 163 -8.17 16.70 3.71
CA ALA A 163 -7.61 16.94 2.38
C ALA A 163 -8.28 16.09 1.28
N TYR A 164 -8.67 14.87 1.60
CA TYR A 164 -9.14 13.89 0.61
C TYR A 164 -10.51 13.29 0.94
N GLY A 165 -11.03 13.55 2.13
CA GLY A 165 -12.34 13.09 2.53
C GLY A 165 -13.46 13.90 1.87
N PRO A 166 -14.72 13.42 1.96
CA PRO A 166 -15.86 14.15 1.45
C PRO A 166 -15.95 15.53 2.13
N ALA A 167 -16.34 16.54 1.35
CA ALA A 167 -16.60 17.86 1.89
C ALA A 167 -17.63 17.80 3.04
N ALA A 168 -17.49 18.68 4.03
CA ALA A 168 -18.38 18.71 5.19
C ALA A 168 -19.87 18.74 4.74
N GLY A 169 -20.65 17.78 5.20
CA GLY A 169 -22.06 17.61 4.83
C GLY A 169 -22.34 16.64 3.66
N ASN A 170 -21.31 16.13 2.99
CA ASN A 170 -21.46 15.08 1.98
C ASN A 170 -21.13 13.71 2.58
N SER A 171 -22.04 12.76 2.43
CA SER A 171 -21.75 11.35 2.69
C SER A 171 -21.08 10.76 1.45
N GLY A 172 -19.78 10.77 1.42
CA GLY A 172 -18.99 10.16 0.35
C GLY A 172 -18.07 9.07 0.89
N TRP A 173 -17.82 8.04 0.10
CA TRP A 173 -16.81 7.05 0.44
C TRP A 173 -15.42 7.67 0.28
N TYR A 174 -14.55 7.45 1.25
CA TYR A 174 -13.18 7.92 1.28
C TYR A 174 -12.28 6.85 1.88
N ALA A 175 -11.13 6.63 1.31
CA ALA A 175 -10.08 5.80 1.88
C ALA A 175 -8.69 6.33 1.52
N MET A 176 -7.72 5.98 2.35
CA MET A 176 -6.31 5.98 1.99
C MET A 176 -5.89 4.55 1.65
N ASP A 177 -5.13 4.41 0.59
CA ASP A 177 -4.41 3.19 0.21
C ASP A 177 -3.04 3.23 0.88
N VAL A 178 -2.73 2.24 1.69
CA VAL A 178 -1.57 2.24 2.58
C VAL A 178 -0.74 1.00 2.34
N GLU A 179 0.55 1.18 2.04
CA GLU A 179 1.53 0.10 2.01
C GLU A 179 2.22 -0.02 3.37
N PHE A 180 2.28 -1.22 3.89
CA PHE A 180 2.88 -1.47 5.20
C PHE A 180 3.73 -2.74 5.23
N LYS A 181 4.60 -2.82 6.23
CA LYS A 181 5.41 -3.99 6.55
C LYS A 181 5.49 -4.19 8.05
N PHE A 182 5.64 -5.44 8.44
CA PHE A 182 6.15 -5.83 9.74
C PHE A 182 7.55 -6.38 9.55
N ASP A 183 8.54 -5.75 10.18
CA ASP A 183 9.95 -6.14 10.09
C ASP A 183 10.52 -6.47 11.46
N GLY A 184 11.13 -7.63 11.57
CA GLY A 184 11.72 -8.17 12.77
C GLY A 184 11.95 -9.68 12.68
N ASP A 185 12.80 -10.20 13.57
CA ASP A 185 13.20 -11.62 13.55
C ASP A 185 12.06 -12.59 13.92
N SER A 186 10.94 -12.08 14.38
CA SER A 186 9.74 -12.87 14.72
C SER A 186 8.53 -11.98 14.90
N ALA A 187 7.32 -12.55 14.85
CA ALA A 187 6.05 -11.85 15.13
C ALA A 187 6.05 -11.07 16.46
N ALA A 188 6.80 -11.54 17.46
CA ALA A 188 6.87 -10.89 18.76
C ALA A 188 7.77 -9.66 18.78
N THR A 189 8.72 -9.56 17.85
CA THR A 189 9.71 -8.48 17.77
C THR A 189 9.51 -7.57 16.55
N ALA A 190 8.71 -8.02 15.59
CA ALA A 190 8.41 -7.27 14.39
C ALA A 190 7.68 -5.96 14.71
N LYS A 191 8.12 -4.88 14.08
CA LYS A 191 7.55 -3.54 14.20
C LYS A 191 6.81 -3.18 12.94
N LEU A 192 5.73 -2.43 13.10
CA LEU A 192 4.98 -1.88 11.97
C LEU A 192 5.73 -0.70 11.33
N PHE A 193 5.88 -0.77 10.01
CA PHE A 193 6.35 0.34 9.17
C PHE A 193 5.29 0.66 8.13
N VAL A 194 4.86 1.91 8.10
CA VAL A 194 4.05 2.46 7.00
C VAL A 194 5.00 3.02 5.95
N LYS A 195 4.97 2.44 4.76
CA LYS A 195 5.87 2.81 3.67
C LYS A 195 5.31 3.94 2.81
N GLN A 196 4.03 3.88 2.52
CA GLN A 196 3.34 4.83 1.67
C GLN A 196 1.88 4.95 2.10
N ALA A 197 1.32 6.13 1.94
CA ALA A 197 -0.12 6.37 2.01
C ALA A 197 -0.53 7.33 0.90
N ARG A 198 -1.54 6.94 0.11
CA ARG A 198 -2.08 7.78 -0.97
C ARG A 198 -3.61 7.78 -0.93
N SER A 199 -4.22 8.80 -1.51
CA SER A 199 -5.68 8.85 -1.60
C SER A 199 -6.20 7.77 -2.54
N ASN A 200 -7.26 7.07 -2.13
CA ASN A 200 -8.00 6.14 -2.98
C ASN A 200 -9.37 6.76 -3.30
N PRO A 201 -9.62 7.14 -4.55
CA PRO A 201 -10.88 7.81 -4.93
C PRO A 201 -12.11 6.89 -4.93
N GLY A 202 -11.90 5.58 -4.70
CA GLY A 202 -12.99 4.60 -4.73
C GLY A 202 -13.39 4.17 -6.14
N ARG A 203 -14.31 3.20 -6.20
CA ARG A 203 -14.93 2.77 -7.46
C ARG A 203 -15.95 3.81 -7.89
N GLY A 204 -15.66 4.54 -8.96
CA GLY A 204 -16.64 5.41 -9.60
C GLY A 204 -16.35 6.89 -9.63
N SER A 205 -15.19 7.34 -9.22
CA SER A 205 -14.71 8.68 -9.58
C SER A 205 -14.12 8.70 -10.99
N SER A 206 -14.87 8.24 -11.99
CA SER A 206 -14.63 8.70 -13.35
C SER A 206 -15.06 10.16 -13.36
N SER A 207 -14.11 11.07 -13.27
CA SER A 207 -14.31 12.47 -13.65
C SER A 207 -14.89 12.48 -15.07
N ASN A 208 -16.16 12.85 -15.20
CA ASN A 208 -16.72 13.28 -16.46
C ASN A 208 -16.02 14.52 -16.95
#